data_c6644f01fd85f3ad4d9b160a8221296d
#
_entry.id   c6644f01fd85f3ad4d9b160a8221296d
#
_cell.length_a   1.000
_cell.length_b   1.000
_cell.length_c   1.000
_cell.angle_alpha   90.00
_cell.angle_beta   90.00
_cell.angle_gamma   90.00
#
_symmetry.space_group_name_H-M   'P 1'
#
loop_
_entity.id
_entity.type
_entity.pdbx_description
1 polymer ?
#
loop_
_entity_poly.entity_id
_entity_poly.type
_entity_poly.pdbx_seq_one_letter_code
_entity_poly.pdbx_strand_id
1 'polypeptide(L)'
;MNIPCILIPALVGLICGILGYLLGKMNSKGDDSLALSLQADLDACKANTRNLNAKISSLEADLASKATISSQQSFTAPAAPALLFDAALATTVYGKKIKENDLKIVEGIGPKIEALFNAAGITTWRELSETSTEKLQSILDAGGENYAIHNPSTWARQALLAYQGKWQELKDWQEGLLGGKE
;
A
#
# COMPACT_ATOMS: atom_id res chain seq x y z
N MET A 1 4.73 -57.76 -58.35
CA MET A 1 4.75 -56.92 -57.06
C MET A 1 5.33 -55.58 -57.47
N ASN A 2 4.51 -54.53 -57.43
CA ASN A 2 4.92 -53.19 -57.86
C ASN A 2 5.79 -52.53 -56.75
N ILE A 3 7.09 -52.69 -56.91
CA ILE A 3 8.13 -52.09 -56.03
C ILE A 3 7.95 -50.55 -55.86
N PRO A 4 7.57 -49.77 -56.88
CA PRO A 4 7.39 -48.32 -56.73
C PRO A 4 6.23 -47.93 -55.85
N CYS A 5 5.18 -48.75 -55.69
CA CYS A 5 3.99 -48.44 -54.92
C CYS A 5 4.24 -48.47 -53.39
N ILE A 6 5.26 -49.14 -52.90
CA ILE A 6 5.66 -49.23 -51.47
C ILE A 6 6.78 -48.23 -51.16
N LEU A 7 7.61 -47.93 -52.14
CA LEU A 7 8.78 -47.08 -51.96
C LEU A 7 8.41 -45.61 -51.77
N ILE A 8 7.38 -45.13 -52.47
CA ILE A 8 6.89 -43.73 -52.34
C ILE A 8 6.35 -43.41 -50.97
N PRO A 9 5.40 -44.16 -50.35
CA PRO A 9 4.89 -43.88 -49.02
C PRO A 9 5.96 -44.07 -47.93
N ALA A 10 6.89 -44.99 -48.08
CA ALA A 10 8.01 -45.17 -47.16
C ALA A 10 8.95 -43.94 -47.15
N LEU A 11 9.24 -43.39 -48.33
CA LEU A 11 10.09 -42.21 -48.48
C LEU A 11 9.42 -40.95 -47.94
N VAL A 12 8.13 -40.76 -48.14
CA VAL A 12 7.34 -39.67 -47.57
C VAL A 12 7.29 -39.78 -46.04
N GLY A 13 7.05 -40.96 -45.49
CA GLY A 13 7.06 -41.18 -44.05
C GLY A 13 8.39 -40.84 -43.38
N LEU A 14 9.50 -41.21 -44.04
CA LEU A 14 10.85 -40.91 -43.56
C LEU A 14 11.16 -39.41 -43.59
N ILE A 15 10.75 -38.71 -44.62
CA ILE A 15 10.91 -37.22 -44.73
C ILE A 15 10.06 -36.53 -43.67
N CYS A 16 8.80 -36.91 -43.50
CA CYS A 16 7.93 -36.35 -42.46
C CYS A 16 8.47 -36.62 -41.05
N GLY A 17 9.03 -37.79 -40.79
CA GLY A 17 9.66 -38.13 -39.51
C GLY A 17 10.88 -37.27 -39.19
N ILE A 18 11.75 -37.07 -40.21
CA ILE A 18 12.94 -36.20 -40.07
C ILE A 18 12.53 -34.73 -39.83
N LEU A 19 11.58 -34.22 -40.59
CA LEU A 19 11.08 -32.86 -40.45
C LEU A 19 10.39 -32.65 -39.07
N GLY A 20 9.60 -33.61 -38.63
CA GLY A 20 8.96 -33.55 -37.29
C GLY A 20 9.98 -33.59 -36.17
N TYR A 21 11.03 -34.40 -36.29
CA TYR A 21 12.13 -34.45 -35.31
C TYR A 21 12.92 -33.12 -35.26
N LEU A 22 13.24 -32.54 -36.44
CA LEU A 22 13.95 -31.26 -36.52
C LEU A 22 13.16 -30.10 -35.98
N LEU A 23 11.84 -30.03 -36.30
CA LEU A 23 10.93 -29.02 -35.75
C LEU A 23 10.76 -29.15 -34.22
N GLY A 24 10.64 -30.38 -33.71
CA GLY A 24 10.58 -30.65 -32.29
C GLY A 24 11.85 -30.20 -31.53
N LYS A 25 13.03 -30.46 -32.16
CA LYS A 25 14.33 -30.06 -31.55
C LYS A 25 14.59 -28.55 -31.63
N MET A 26 14.05 -27.85 -32.63
CA MET A 26 14.17 -26.38 -32.74
C MET A 26 13.26 -25.68 -31.72
N ASN A 27 12.08 -26.24 -31.44
CA ASN A 27 11.12 -25.64 -30.49
C ASN A 27 11.51 -25.86 -29.01
N SER A 28 12.31 -26.91 -28.72
CA SER A 28 12.76 -27.18 -27.35
C SER A 28 13.88 -26.24 -26.85
N LYS A 29 14.56 -25.50 -27.75
CA LYS A 29 15.59 -24.52 -27.33
C LYS A 29 15.05 -23.19 -26.83
N GLY A 30 13.76 -22.89 -27.04
CA GLY A 30 13.13 -21.65 -26.60
C GLY A 30 12.66 -21.70 -25.13
N ASP A 31 12.31 -22.88 -24.63
CA ASP A 31 11.75 -23.03 -23.27
C ASP A 31 12.82 -23.00 -22.18
N ASP A 32 14.05 -23.43 -22.47
CA ASP A 32 15.12 -23.49 -21.49
C ASP A 32 15.59 -22.08 -21.04
N SER A 33 15.61 -21.11 -21.96
CA SER A 33 16.00 -19.73 -21.63
C SER A 33 14.94 -19.01 -20.80
N LEU A 34 13.67 -19.25 -21.08
CA LEU A 34 12.54 -18.71 -20.32
C LEU A 34 12.47 -19.36 -18.94
N ALA A 35 12.68 -20.67 -18.84
CA ALA A 35 12.75 -21.39 -17.58
C ALA A 35 13.89 -20.89 -16.70
N LEU A 36 15.07 -20.64 -17.27
CA LEU A 36 16.23 -20.07 -16.57
C LEU A 36 15.96 -18.63 -16.09
N SER A 37 15.32 -17.79 -16.89
CA SER A 37 14.98 -16.41 -16.46
C SER A 37 13.93 -16.41 -15.35
N LEU A 38 12.88 -17.22 -15.45
CA LEU A 38 11.89 -17.36 -14.39
C LEU A 38 12.50 -17.93 -13.08
N GLN A 39 13.43 -18.86 -13.21
CA GLN A 39 14.15 -19.40 -12.06
C GLN A 39 14.98 -18.31 -11.37
N ALA A 40 15.70 -17.49 -12.14
CA ALA A 40 16.47 -16.37 -11.63
C ALA A 40 15.59 -15.32 -10.91
N ASP A 41 14.44 -14.98 -11.49
CA ASP A 41 13.47 -14.07 -10.89
C ASP A 41 12.88 -14.63 -9.59
N LEU A 42 12.58 -15.92 -9.57
CA LEU A 42 12.07 -16.60 -8.39
C LEU A 42 13.12 -16.66 -7.27
N ASP A 43 14.38 -16.87 -7.60
CA ASP A 43 15.48 -16.87 -6.62
C ASP A 43 15.76 -15.45 -6.10
N ALA A 44 15.67 -14.43 -6.95
CA ALA A 44 15.74 -13.02 -6.55
C ALA A 44 14.57 -12.64 -5.61
N CYS A 45 13.36 -13.07 -5.91
CA CYS A 45 12.20 -12.84 -5.05
C CYS A 45 12.35 -13.53 -3.69
N LYS A 46 12.82 -14.78 -3.66
CA LYS A 46 13.13 -15.51 -2.41
C LYS A 46 14.21 -14.83 -1.60
N ALA A 47 15.27 -14.33 -2.24
CA ALA A 47 16.33 -13.60 -1.57
C ALA A 47 15.83 -12.30 -0.92
N ASN A 48 14.97 -11.56 -1.64
CA ASN A 48 14.34 -10.35 -1.11
C ASN A 48 13.41 -10.63 0.08
N THR A 49 12.61 -11.70 0.00
CA THR A 49 11.75 -12.14 1.10
C THR A 49 12.57 -12.54 2.34
N ARG A 50 13.70 -13.23 2.15
CA ARG A 50 14.61 -13.57 3.28
C ARG A 50 15.21 -12.32 3.92
N ASN A 51 15.62 -11.34 3.11
CA ASN A 51 16.17 -10.07 3.60
C ASN A 51 15.12 -9.25 4.38
N LEU A 52 13.89 -9.19 3.89
CA LEU A 52 12.77 -8.56 4.58
C LEU A 52 12.45 -9.24 5.91
N ASN A 53 12.41 -10.57 5.94
CA ASN A 53 12.19 -11.33 7.18
C ASN A 53 13.33 -11.13 8.19
N ALA A 54 14.58 -11.08 7.74
CA ALA A 54 15.72 -10.78 8.62
C ALA A 54 15.62 -9.36 9.20
N LYS A 55 15.16 -8.36 8.40
CA LYS A 55 14.88 -7.01 8.89
C LYS A 55 13.75 -6.98 9.92
N ILE A 56 12.67 -7.72 9.68
CA ILE A 56 11.56 -7.84 10.63
C ILE A 56 12.08 -8.41 11.95
N SER A 57 12.80 -9.54 11.93
CA SER A 57 13.38 -10.14 13.13
C SER A 57 14.33 -9.21 13.89
N SER A 58 15.16 -8.41 13.17
CA SER A 58 16.04 -7.44 13.83
C SER A 58 15.27 -6.31 14.51
N LEU A 59 14.22 -5.80 13.86
CA LEU A 59 13.35 -4.76 14.43
C LEU A 59 12.54 -5.28 15.62
N GLU A 60 12.08 -6.53 15.57
CA GLU A 60 11.39 -7.19 16.70
C GLU A 60 12.35 -7.41 17.90
N ALA A 61 13.59 -7.76 17.64
CA ALA A 61 14.62 -7.88 18.67
C ALA A 61 14.96 -6.52 19.30
N ASP A 62 15.05 -5.47 18.49
CA ASP A 62 15.25 -4.09 18.96
C ASP A 62 14.07 -3.58 19.79
N LEU A 63 12.83 -3.91 19.39
CA LEU A 63 11.63 -3.63 20.17
C LEU A 63 11.60 -4.41 21.49
N ALA A 64 11.95 -5.69 21.47
CA ALA A 64 12.02 -6.51 22.68
C ALA A 64 13.12 -6.03 23.65
N SER A 65 14.29 -5.61 23.12
CA SER A 65 15.37 -5.04 23.94
C SER A 65 14.98 -3.71 24.59
N LYS A 66 14.23 -2.85 23.86
CA LYS A 66 13.66 -1.62 24.43
C LYS A 66 12.57 -1.90 25.46
N ALA A 67 11.76 -2.93 25.28
CA ALA A 67 10.73 -3.34 26.25
C ALA A 67 11.33 -3.88 27.57
N THR A 68 12.49 -4.56 27.51
CA THR A 68 13.15 -5.10 28.72
C THR A 68 13.84 -4.01 29.55
N ILE A 69 14.25 -2.89 28.94
CA ILE A 69 14.81 -1.74 29.69
C ILE A 69 13.70 -0.93 30.37
N SER A 70 12.45 -1.06 29.89
CA SER A 70 11.28 -0.34 30.44
C SER A 70 10.58 -1.04 31.61
N SER A 71 10.99 -2.26 32.00
CA SER A 71 10.28 -3.02 33.04
C SER A 71 10.73 -2.79 34.47
N GLN A 72 11.56 -1.78 34.75
CA GLN A 72 11.99 -1.40 36.14
C GLN A 72 11.62 0.02 36.55
N GLN A 73 10.72 0.68 35.87
CA GLN A 73 10.14 1.92 36.38
C GLN A 73 8.63 1.79 36.46
N SER A 74 8.14 1.84 37.71
CA SER A 74 6.73 1.86 38.07
C SER A 74 5.91 2.77 37.15
N PHE A 75 4.90 2.21 36.53
CA PHE A 75 3.97 2.89 35.66
C PHE A 75 3.13 3.93 36.39
N THR A 76 3.57 5.17 36.36
CA THR A 76 2.71 6.23 35.85
C THR A 76 3.08 6.35 34.36
N ALA A 77 2.20 5.90 33.47
CA ALA A 77 2.37 6.11 32.05
C ALA A 77 2.58 7.61 31.82
N PRO A 78 3.73 8.06 31.27
CA PRO A 78 3.72 9.36 30.65
C PRO A 78 2.83 9.17 29.41
N ALA A 79 1.62 9.75 29.46
CA ALA A 79 0.95 10.14 28.24
C ALA A 79 2.06 10.71 27.34
N ALA A 80 2.25 10.15 26.12
CA ALA A 80 3.07 10.79 25.12
C ALA A 80 2.72 12.27 25.19
N PRO A 81 3.70 13.20 25.24
CA PRO A 81 3.38 14.61 25.42
C PRO A 81 2.30 14.91 24.41
N ALA A 82 1.10 15.20 24.90
CA ALA A 82 0.01 15.65 24.05
C ALA A 82 0.62 16.84 23.32
N LEU A 83 0.86 16.69 22.02
CA LEU A 83 1.35 17.78 21.19
C LEU A 83 0.29 18.87 21.37
N LEU A 84 0.61 19.87 22.20
CA LEU A 84 -0.31 20.95 22.51
C LEU A 84 -0.67 21.60 21.17
N PHE A 85 -1.94 21.56 20.82
CA PHE A 85 -2.45 22.19 19.62
C PHE A 85 -2.13 23.69 19.65
N ASP A 86 -1.28 24.15 18.74
CA ASP A 86 -0.94 25.57 18.58
C ASP A 86 -1.91 26.21 17.58
N ALA A 87 -2.99 26.78 18.11
CA ALA A 87 -3.99 27.49 17.32
C ALA A 87 -3.43 28.74 16.62
N ALA A 88 -2.41 29.39 17.20
CA ALA A 88 -1.81 30.58 16.61
C ALA A 88 -0.99 30.22 15.37
N LEU A 89 -0.17 29.17 15.44
CA LEU A 89 0.60 28.66 14.32
C LEU A 89 -0.32 28.18 13.19
N ALA A 90 -1.34 27.37 13.52
CA ALA A 90 -2.31 26.90 12.55
C ALA A 90 -3.03 28.05 11.83
N THR A 91 -3.45 29.07 12.60
CA THR A 91 -4.10 30.27 12.06
C THR A 91 -3.17 31.06 11.14
N THR A 92 -1.89 31.19 11.49
CA THR A 92 -0.89 31.90 10.67
C THR A 92 -0.70 31.22 9.31
N VAL A 93 -0.60 29.90 9.30
CA VAL A 93 -0.38 29.12 8.08
C VAL A 93 -1.62 29.13 7.15
N TYR A 94 -2.80 28.90 7.72
CA TYR A 94 -4.05 28.78 6.93
C TYR A 94 -4.79 30.09 6.72
N GLY A 95 -4.43 31.17 7.41
CA GLY A 95 -5.12 32.47 7.33
C GLY A 95 -6.55 32.44 7.90
N LYS A 96 -6.97 31.37 8.58
CA LYS A 96 -8.28 31.19 9.19
C LYS A 96 -8.16 30.51 10.55
N LYS A 97 -9.09 30.83 11.47
CA LYS A 97 -9.14 30.20 12.78
C LYS A 97 -9.47 28.71 12.65
N ILE A 98 -8.56 27.86 13.11
CA ILE A 98 -8.74 26.42 13.16
C ILE A 98 -9.03 26.02 14.62
N LYS A 99 -10.00 25.14 14.81
CA LYS A 99 -10.30 24.54 16.11
C LYS A 99 -9.53 23.22 16.24
N GLU A 100 -9.17 22.89 17.45
CA GLU A 100 -8.58 21.58 17.74
C GLU A 100 -9.54 20.46 17.33
N ASN A 101 -8.99 19.43 16.68
CA ASN A 101 -9.73 18.28 16.18
C ASN A 101 -10.84 18.60 15.16
N ASP A 102 -10.79 19.75 14.51
CA ASP A 102 -11.68 20.08 13.39
C ASP A 102 -11.26 19.23 12.16
N LEU A 103 -12.03 18.18 11.87
CA LEU A 103 -11.71 17.25 10.76
C LEU A 103 -11.78 17.92 9.39
N LYS A 104 -12.44 19.07 9.27
CA LYS A 104 -12.54 19.84 8.02
C LYS A 104 -11.23 20.50 7.60
N ILE A 105 -10.17 20.41 8.40
CA ILE A 105 -8.83 20.80 7.96
C ILE A 105 -8.26 19.83 6.92
N VAL A 106 -8.73 18.58 6.96
CA VAL A 106 -8.39 17.55 5.99
C VAL A 106 -9.12 17.83 4.68
N GLU A 107 -8.37 17.99 3.61
CA GLU A 107 -8.96 18.26 2.29
C GLU A 107 -9.78 17.05 1.82
N GLY A 108 -10.99 17.33 1.37
CA GLY A 108 -11.97 16.31 1.00
C GLY A 108 -13.00 16.03 2.11
N ILE A 109 -12.77 16.48 3.34
CA ILE A 109 -13.73 16.34 4.44
C ILE A 109 -14.55 17.61 4.62
N GLY A 110 -15.82 17.55 4.22
CA GLY A 110 -16.81 18.60 4.49
C GLY A 110 -17.61 18.35 5.77
N PRO A 111 -18.50 19.30 6.17
CA PRO A 111 -19.28 19.18 7.41
C PRO A 111 -20.13 17.91 7.49
N LYS A 112 -20.61 17.40 6.36
CA LYS A 112 -21.43 16.18 6.32
C LYS A 112 -20.59 14.92 6.54
N ILE A 113 -19.40 14.87 5.95
CA ILE A 113 -18.46 13.74 6.13
C ILE A 113 -17.91 13.75 7.56
N GLU A 114 -17.59 14.94 8.11
CA GLU A 114 -17.23 15.09 9.51
C GLU A 114 -18.32 14.53 10.44
N ALA A 115 -19.58 14.83 10.17
CA ALA A 115 -20.71 14.31 10.96
C ALA A 115 -20.82 12.77 10.87
N LEU A 116 -20.56 12.16 9.70
CA LEU A 116 -20.53 10.71 9.56
C LEU A 116 -19.39 10.07 10.36
N PHE A 117 -18.20 10.66 10.33
CA PHE A 117 -17.05 10.16 11.11
C PHE A 117 -17.28 10.32 12.61
N ASN A 118 -17.81 11.46 13.04
CA ASN A 118 -18.16 11.67 14.45
C ASN A 118 -19.21 10.64 14.93
N ALA A 119 -20.20 10.33 14.11
CA ALA A 119 -21.18 9.28 14.42
C ALA A 119 -20.56 7.87 14.48
N ALA A 120 -19.47 7.64 13.76
CA ALA A 120 -18.70 6.40 13.78
C ALA A 120 -17.63 6.34 14.88
N GLY A 121 -17.54 7.39 15.74
CA GLY A 121 -16.58 7.47 16.84
C GLY A 121 -15.21 8.02 16.47
N ILE A 122 -15.07 8.63 15.28
CA ILE A 122 -13.84 9.28 14.81
C ILE A 122 -14.05 10.79 14.98
N THR A 123 -13.55 11.35 16.08
CA THR A 123 -13.81 12.74 16.49
C THR A 123 -12.55 13.60 16.55
N THR A 124 -11.38 12.96 16.48
CA THR A 124 -10.08 13.62 16.61
C THR A 124 -9.18 13.35 15.42
N TRP A 125 -8.21 14.22 15.17
CA TRP A 125 -7.19 14.00 14.15
C TRP A 125 -6.39 12.72 14.39
N ARG A 126 -6.13 12.40 15.66
CA ARG A 126 -5.43 11.16 16.03
C ARG A 126 -6.23 9.94 15.62
N GLU A 127 -7.49 9.84 16.01
CA GLU A 127 -8.36 8.72 15.65
C GLU A 127 -8.47 8.57 14.13
N LEU A 128 -8.62 9.69 13.42
CA LEU A 128 -8.67 9.68 11.96
C LEU A 128 -7.34 9.18 11.36
N SER A 129 -6.20 9.57 11.92
CA SER A 129 -4.88 9.12 11.44
C SER A 129 -4.59 7.64 11.71
N GLU A 130 -5.18 7.08 12.76
CA GLU A 130 -5.03 5.67 13.15
C GLU A 130 -6.06 4.75 12.46
N THR A 131 -7.03 5.33 11.73
CA THR A 131 -8.08 4.58 11.02
C THR A 131 -7.63 4.20 9.62
N SER A 132 -7.82 2.93 9.24
CA SER A 132 -7.44 2.46 7.90
C SER A 132 -8.34 3.03 6.80
N THR A 133 -7.80 3.16 5.59
CA THR A 133 -8.53 3.66 4.41
C THR A 133 -9.80 2.85 4.13
N GLU A 134 -9.72 1.52 4.29
CA GLU A 134 -10.84 0.61 4.07
C GLU A 134 -11.97 0.87 5.08
N LYS A 135 -11.61 1.15 6.34
CA LYS A 135 -12.59 1.49 7.37
C LYS A 135 -13.24 2.85 7.09
N LEU A 136 -12.44 3.86 6.69
CA LEU A 136 -12.97 5.16 6.29
C LEU A 136 -13.91 5.03 5.11
N GLN A 137 -13.54 4.24 4.08
CA GLN A 137 -14.40 3.98 2.93
C GLN A 137 -15.70 3.29 3.34
N SER A 138 -15.64 2.29 4.22
CA SER A 138 -16.85 1.60 4.69
C SER A 138 -17.84 2.51 5.40
N ILE A 139 -17.36 3.55 6.09
CA ILE A 139 -18.21 4.56 6.74
C ILE A 139 -18.86 5.46 5.69
N LEU A 140 -18.12 5.84 4.65
CA LEU A 140 -18.64 6.62 3.53
C LEU A 140 -19.71 5.84 2.76
N ASP A 141 -19.46 4.57 2.47
CA ASP A 141 -20.40 3.68 1.77
C ASP A 141 -21.69 3.52 2.56
N ALA A 142 -21.60 3.35 3.88
CA ALA A 142 -22.75 3.29 4.79
C ALA A 142 -23.53 4.62 4.85
N GLY A 143 -22.85 5.76 4.60
CA GLY A 143 -23.46 7.08 4.51
C GLY A 143 -24.30 7.29 3.25
N GLY A 144 -24.12 6.46 2.23
CA GLY A 144 -24.86 6.49 0.96
C GLY A 144 -24.03 6.91 -0.24
N GLU A 145 -24.60 6.78 -1.43
CA GLU A 145 -23.92 6.96 -2.73
C GLU A 145 -23.22 8.32 -2.88
N ASN A 146 -23.79 9.38 -2.33
CA ASN A 146 -23.19 10.72 -2.37
C ASN A 146 -21.87 10.82 -1.61
N TYR A 147 -21.59 9.92 -0.68
CA TYR A 147 -20.36 9.88 0.10
C TYR A 147 -19.39 8.82 -0.39
N ALA A 148 -19.89 7.71 -0.91
CA ALA A 148 -19.12 6.60 -1.45
C ALA A 148 -18.16 7.00 -2.59
N ILE A 149 -18.47 8.08 -3.31
CA ILE A 149 -17.63 8.63 -4.39
C ILE A 149 -16.34 9.30 -3.90
N HIS A 150 -16.25 9.61 -2.61
CA HIS A 150 -15.05 10.23 -2.04
C HIS A 150 -13.98 9.19 -1.79
N ASN A 151 -12.72 9.57 -2.00
CA ASN A 151 -11.56 8.71 -1.80
C ASN A 151 -10.79 9.13 -0.54
N PRO A 152 -10.80 8.32 0.54
CA PRO A 152 -10.15 8.66 1.80
C PRO A 152 -8.65 8.29 1.86
N SER A 153 -8.00 7.97 0.73
CA SER A 153 -6.61 7.45 0.72
C SER A 153 -5.58 8.37 1.37
N THR A 154 -5.80 9.69 1.31
CA THR A 154 -4.88 10.69 1.85
C THR A 154 -5.27 11.19 3.25
N TRP A 155 -6.49 10.91 3.71
CA TRP A 155 -7.06 11.57 4.89
C TRP A 155 -6.36 11.22 6.19
N ALA A 156 -5.99 9.95 6.38
CA ALA A 156 -5.25 9.52 7.57
C ALA A 156 -3.89 10.22 7.69
N ARG A 157 -3.16 10.38 6.57
CA ARG A 157 -1.88 11.08 6.53
C ARG A 157 -2.04 12.58 6.77
N GLN A 158 -3.05 13.22 6.20
CA GLN A 158 -3.37 14.63 6.46
C GLN A 158 -3.71 14.86 7.93
N ALA A 159 -4.52 13.99 8.52
CA ALA A 159 -4.88 14.04 9.93
C ALA A 159 -3.65 13.84 10.84
N LEU A 160 -2.71 12.97 10.46
CA LEU A 160 -1.46 12.78 11.18
C LEU A 160 -0.62 14.07 11.21
N LEU A 161 -0.49 14.76 10.09
CA LEU A 161 0.24 16.02 10.01
C LEU A 161 -0.43 17.11 10.88
N ALA A 162 -1.77 17.19 10.85
CA ALA A 162 -2.53 18.09 11.72
C ALA A 162 -2.33 17.76 13.21
N TYR A 163 -2.39 16.49 13.59
CA TYR A 163 -2.13 16.03 14.96
C TYR A 163 -0.70 16.34 15.43
N GLN A 164 0.29 16.23 14.53
CA GLN A 164 1.69 16.55 14.81
C GLN A 164 1.99 18.06 14.80
N GLY A 165 1.02 18.91 14.49
CA GLY A 165 1.21 20.36 14.40
C GLY A 165 2.05 20.80 13.19
N LYS A 166 2.23 19.96 12.19
CA LYS A 166 3.01 20.23 10.97
C LYS A 166 2.17 20.97 9.92
N TRP A 167 1.71 22.16 10.29
CA TRP A 167 0.74 22.94 9.52
C TRP A 167 1.25 23.35 8.14
N GLN A 168 2.52 23.76 8.05
CA GLN A 168 3.10 24.16 6.76
C GLN A 168 3.22 22.96 5.81
N GLU A 169 3.72 21.82 6.32
CA GLU A 169 3.86 20.59 5.52
C GLU A 169 2.50 20.09 5.03
N LEU A 170 1.47 20.16 5.90
CA LEU A 170 0.10 19.80 5.54
C LEU A 170 -0.44 20.72 4.44
N LYS A 171 -0.25 22.03 4.56
CA LYS A 171 -0.74 23.00 3.59
C LYS A 171 -0.05 22.84 2.22
N ASP A 172 1.29 22.74 2.23
CA ASP A 172 2.08 22.60 1.00
C ASP A 172 1.67 21.32 0.24
N TRP A 173 1.39 20.23 0.99
CA TRP A 173 0.91 19.00 0.38
C TRP A 173 -0.52 19.14 -0.16
N GLN A 174 -1.43 19.77 0.59
CA GLN A 174 -2.81 20.00 0.15
C GLN A 174 -2.89 20.87 -1.11
N GLU A 175 -1.98 21.82 -1.30
CA GLU A 175 -1.91 22.63 -2.53
C GLU A 175 -1.61 21.79 -3.78
N GLY A 176 -1.00 20.61 -3.60
CA GLY A 176 -0.77 19.63 -4.67
C GLY A 176 -1.91 18.64 -4.90
N LEU A 177 -2.89 18.58 -3.98
CA LEU A 177 -4.01 17.65 -4.09
C LEU A 177 -5.15 18.23 -4.93
N LEU A 178 -5.77 17.39 -5.75
CA LEU A 178 -7.00 17.74 -6.48
C LEU A 178 -8.22 17.18 -5.72
N GLY A 179 -8.79 17.99 -4.80
CA GLY A 179 -9.95 17.58 -4.00
C GLY A 179 -9.64 16.42 -3.04
N GLY A 180 -8.45 16.45 -2.41
CA GLY A 180 -8.01 15.46 -1.43
C GLY A 180 -7.45 14.16 -2.03
N LYS A 181 -7.13 14.14 -3.33
CA LYS A 181 -6.55 12.99 -4.06
C LYS A 181 -5.18 13.34 -4.61
N GLU A 182 -4.23 12.39 -4.54
CA GLU A 182 -2.96 12.43 -5.28
C GLU A 182 -3.17 12.09 -6.75
#